data_9bada2065364c848f70306371f980b3a
#
_entry.id   9bada2065364c848f70306371f980b3a
#
_cell.length_a   1.000
_cell.length_b   1.000
_cell.length_c   1.000
_cell.angle_alpha   90.00
_cell.angle_beta   90.00
_cell.angle_gamma   90.00
#
_symmetry.space_group_name_H-M   'P 1'
#
loop_
_entity.id
_entity.type
_entity.pdbx_description
1 polymer ?
#
loop_
_entity_poly.entity_id
_entity_poly.type
_entity_poly.pdbx_seq_one_letter_code
_entity_poly.pdbx_strand_id
1 'polypeptide(L)'
;GSEMCKETDHIVSAKNIYGGSYNLLAHTLPQYGISTTFVDVFDLDEVRAAVQENTKAIYIETLGNPNSDVVDIEALAKIAHENKIPLVVDNTFATPYLVRPIEYGADIVVHSATKFIGGHGTTLGGVIVDSGKFDWEGSGKFASLTEPNPSYHGISFTKAVGPAAFVTKVRAILLRDTGATLSPVSYTHLRAHE
;
A
#
# COMPACT_ATOMS: atom_id res chain seq x y z
N GLY A 1 4.94 0.97 -3.18
CA GLY A 1 5.35 2.29 -2.70
C GLY A 1 5.85 3.23 -3.80
N SER A 2 6.77 2.78 -4.65
CA SER A 2 7.39 3.65 -5.67
C SER A 2 6.43 4.21 -6.73
N GLU A 3 5.29 3.58 -6.95
CA GLU A 3 4.30 4.09 -7.92
C GLU A 3 3.49 5.30 -7.39
N MET A 4 3.37 5.43 -6.09
CA MET A 4 2.73 6.59 -5.46
C MET A 4 3.74 7.66 -5.03
N CYS A 5 4.95 7.25 -4.71
CA CYS A 5 5.99 8.10 -4.16
C CYS A 5 7.12 8.32 -5.16
N LYS A 6 7.66 9.50 -5.16
CA LYS A 6 8.85 9.91 -5.92
C LYS A 6 9.81 10.64 -4.99
N GLU A 7 10.97 11.00 -5.50
CA GLU A 7 11.94 11.82 -4.79
C GLU A 7 11.28 13.00 -4.07
N THR A 8 11.64 13.23 -2.81
CA THR A 8 11.08 14.22 -1.89
C THR A 8 9.70 13.90 -1.30
N ASP A 9 9.09 12.78 -1.63
CA ASP A 9 7.84 12.37 -1.01
C ASP A 9 8.04 11.78 0.40
N HIS A 10 6.96 11.77 1.17
CA HIS A 10 6.96 11.33 2.56
C HIS A 10 5.89 10.27 2.82
N ILE A 11 6.18 9.35 3.74
CA ILE A 11 5.26 8.31 4.22
C ILE A 11 5.16 8.42 5.74
N VAL A 12 3.95 8.32 6.28
CA VAL A 12 3.74 8.06 7.71
C VAL A 12 3.54 6.56 7.88
N SER A 13 4.29 5.93 8.77
CA SER A 13 4.23 4.50 9.00
C SER A 13 4.08 4.16 10.48
N ALA A 14 3.31 3.11 10.78
CA ALA A 14 3.32 2.53 12.11
C ALA A 14 4.73 2.06 12.50
N LYS A 15 5.06 2.16 13.80
CA LYS A 15 6.33 1.64 14.37
C LYS A 15 6.35 0.11 14.43
N ASN A 16 5.20 -0.50 14.69
CA ASN A 16 5.01 -1.94 14.93
C ASN A 16 4.69 -2.71 13.64
N ILE A 17 5.60 -2.63 12.67
CA ILE A 17 5.47 -3.29 11.37
C ILE A 17 6.55 -4.37 11.19
N TYR A 18 6.35 -5.25 10.21
CA TYR A 18 7.31 -6.28 9.83
C TYR A 18 8.70 -5.68 9.54
N GLY A 19 9.75 -6.33 10.05
CA GLY A 19 11.12 -5.84 9.94
C GLY A 19 11.61 -5.61 8.51
N GLY A 20 11.13 -6.38 7.54
CA GLY A 20 11.44 -6.15 6.12
C GLY A 20 10.80 -4.88 5.58
N SER A 21 9.55 -4.58 5.96
CA SER A 21 8.88 -3.33 5.64
C SER A 21 9.54 -2.15 6.33
N TYR A 22 9.92 -2.32 7.59
CA TYR A 22 10.69 -1.30 8.32
C TYR A 22 12.01 -0.98 7.61
N ASN A 23 12.81 -2.00 7.26
CA ASN A 23 14.08 -1.79 6.55
C ASN A 23 13.88 -1.10 5.19
N LEU A 24 12.83 -1.47 4.44
CA LEU A 24 12.48 -0.80 3.19
C LEU A 24 12.23 0.69 3.42
N LEU A 25 11.37 1.02 4.39
CA LEU A 25 10.95 2.39 4.68
C LEU A 25 12.05 3.22 5.34
N ALA A 26 12.81 2.63 6.27
CA ALA A 26 13.80 3.35 7.07
C ALA A 26 15.16 3.50 6.36
N HIS A 27 15.55 2.56 5.51
CA HIS A 27 16.92 2.49 4.99
C HIS A 27 17.02 2.45 3.47
N THR A 28 16.08 1.79 2.79
CA THR A 28 16.14 1.64 1.34
C THR A 28 15.52 2.84 0.62
N LEU A 29 14.30 3.22 0.97
CA LEU A 29 13.60 4.32 0.30
C LEU A 29 14.26 5.69 0.48
N PRO A 30 14.93 6.00 1.61
CA PRO A 30 15.70 7.25 1.74
C PRO A 30 16.80 7.39 0.71
N GLN A 31 17.39 6.30 0.21
CA GLN A 31 18.38 6.34 -0.88
C GLN A 31 17.77 6.82 -2.21
N TYR A 32 16.45 6.78 -2.34
CA TYR A 32 15.67 7.28 -3.47
C TYR A 32 14.94 8.59 -3.13
N GLY A 33 15.35 9.28 -2.05
CA GLY A 33 14.78 10.55 -1.66
C GLY A 33 13.39 10.49 -1.01
N ILE A 34 12.89 9.29 -0.67
CA ILE A 34 11.58 9.11 -0.02
C ILE A 34 11.81 8.97 1.50
N SER A 35 11.21 9.87 2.27
CA SER A 35 11.34 9.87 3.74
C SER A 35 10.16 9.17 4.42
N THR A 36 10.39 8.69 5.64
CA THR A 36 9.34 8.06 6.45
C THR A 36 9.40 8.55 7.89
N THR A 37 8.25 8.94 8.45
CA THR A 37 8.08 9.16 9.88
C THR A 37 7.35 7.97 10.50
N PHE A 38 7.99 7.33 11.48
CA PHE A 38 7.41 6.22 12.22
C PHE A 38 6.68 6.73 13.46
N VAL A 39 5.44 6.32 13.64
CA VAL A 39 4.54 6.80 14.69
C VAL A 39 3.93 5.67 15.50
N ASP A 40 3.51 5.97 16.71
CA ASP A 40 2.61 5.11 17.45
C ASP A 40 1.18 5.30 16.91
N VAL A 41 0.65 4.29 16.23
CA VAL A 41 -0.69 4.37 15.61
C VAL A 41 -1.84 4.28 16.61
N PHE A 42 -1.54 4.02 17.90
CA PHE A 42 -2.50 4.10 18.99
C PHE A 42 -2.62 5.52 19.55
N ASP A 43 -1.65 6.40 19.26
CA ASP A 43 -1.73 7.83 19.50
C ASP A 43 -2.11 8.57 18.20
N LEU A 44 -3.42 8.80 18.02
CA LEU A 44 -3.94 9.45 16.81
C LEU A 44 -3.44 10.89 16.64
N ASP A 45 -3.05 11.55 17.72
CA ASP A 45 -2.50 12.91 17.65
C ASP A 45 -1.05 12.88 17.16
N GLU A 46 -0.24 11.87 17.55
CA GLU A 46 1.08 11.63 16.95
C GLU A 46 0.96 11.36 15.45
N VAL A 47 -0.04 10.55 15.03
CA VAL A 47 -0.29 10.28 13.60
C VAL A 47 -0.62 11.57 12.84
N ARG A 48 -1.54 12.40 13.36
CA ARG A 48 -1.89 13.68 12.73
C ARG A 48 -0.72 14.63 12.63
N ALA A 49 0.07 14.74 13.69
CA ALA A 49 1.24 15.62 13.74
C ALA A 49 2.35 15.19 12.76
N ALA A 50 2.43 13.91 12.43
CA ALA A 50 3.44 13.37 11.50
C ALA A 50 3.10 13.65 10.03
N VAL A 51 1.84 13.97 9.69
CA VAL A 51 1.45 14.23 8.30
C VAL A 51 2.02 15.57 7.84
N GLN A 52 2.72 15.56 6.72
CA GLN A 52 3.34 16.71 6.07
C GLN A 52 2.64 17.01 4.73
N GLU A 53 2.91 18.16 4.14
CA GLU A 53 2.34 18.54 2.83
C GLU A 53 2.68 17.50 1.74
N ASN A 54 3.92 17.01 1.74
CA ASN A 54 4.45 16.01 0.80
C ASN A 54 4.14 14.56 1.22
N THR A 55 3.35 14.33 2.27
CA THR A 55 2.93 12.96 2.65
C THR A 55 2.03 12.37 1.57
N LYS A 56 2.32 11.13 1.18
CA LYS A 56 1.62 10.40 0.12
C LYS A 56 0.78 9.22 0.61
N ALA A 57 1.08 8.68 1.78
CA ALA A 57 0.34 7.56 2.35
C ALA A 57 0.53 7.46 3.86
N ILE A 58 -0.43 6.83 4.52
CA ILE A 58 -0.25 6.22 5.83
C ILE A 58 -0.16 4.72 5.61
N TYR A 59 0.88 4.08 6.17
CA TYR A 59 1.12 2.63 6.08
C TYR A 59 1.04 1.98 7.44
N ILE A 60 0.21 0.96 7.57
CA ILE A 60 -0.01 0.21 8.81
C ILE A 60 -0.09 -1.30 8.54
N GLU A 61 0.03 -2.10 9.60
CA GLU A 61 -0.37 -3.51 9.59
C GLU A 61 -1.66 -3.69 10.40
N THR A 62 -2.55 -4.57 9.97
CA THR A 62 -3.79 -4.91 10.69
C THR A 62 -3.49 -5.43 12.09
N LEU A 63 -2.47 -6.27 12.18
CA LEU A 63 -1.92 -6.82 13.42
C LEU A 63 -0.44 -6.46 13.48
N GLY A 64 -0.05 -5.68 14.49
CA GLY A 64 1.31 -5.24 14.69
C GLY A 64 2.31 -6.40 14.86
N ASN A 65 3.52 -6.22 14.35
CA ASN A 65 4.58 -7.21 14.43
C ASN A 65 5.74 -6.69 15.31
N PRO A 66 6.10 -7.36 16.42
CA PRO A 66 5.68 -8.73 16.82
C PRO A 66 4.53 -8.80 17.83
N ASN A 67 4.00 -7.69 18.32
CA ASN A 67 3.13 -7.66 19.50
C ASN A 67 1.69 -8.14 19.25
N SER A 68 1.29 -8.28 17.98
CA SER A 68 -0.10 -8.61 17.58
C SER A 68 -1.15 -7.58 18.03
N ASP A 69 -0.73 -6.32 18.17
CA ASP A 69 -1.61 -5.21 18.49
C ASP A 69 -2.62 -4.98 17.36
N VAL A 70 -3.89 -4.83 17.69
CA VAL A 70 -4.97 -4.59 16.71
C VAL A 70 -5.18 -3.09 16.55
N VAL A 71 -5.05 -2.59 15.34
CA VAL A 71 -5.18 -1.15 15.05
C VAL A 71 -6.62 -0.76 14.72
N ASP A 72 -6.96 0.50 15.00
CA ASP A 72 -8.24 1.10 14.57
C ASP A 72 -8.11 1.62 13.14
N ILE A 73 -8.48 0.77 12.17
CA ILE A 73 -8.37 1.09 10.74
C ILE A 73 -9.27 2.28 10.37
N GLU A 74 -10.50 2.37 10.93
CA GLU A 74 -11.44 3.45 10.62
C GLU A 74 -10.91 4.81 11.07
N ALA A 75 -10.35 4.89 12.27
CA ALA A 75 -9.78 6.13 12.79
C ALA A 75 -8.58 6.58 11.94
N LEU A 76 -7.71 5.64 11.53
CA LEU A 76 -6.54 5.95 10.69
C LEU A 76 -6.93 6.28 9.25
N ALA A 77 -7.96 5.62 8.69
CA ALA A 77 -8.52 5.96 7.38
C ALA A 77 -9.07 7.38 7.36
N LYS A 78 -9.77 7.77 8.42
CA LYS A 78 -10.29 9.14 8.56
C LYS A 78 -9.16 10.17 8.51
N ILE A 79 -8.07 9.95 9.26
CA ILE A 79 -6.90 10.86 9.23
C ILE A 79 -6.28 10.92 7.84
N ALA A 80 -6.11 9.77 7.18
CA ALA A 80 -5.58 9.72 5.82
C ALA A 80 -6.44 10.53 4.84
N HIS A 81 -7.75 10.31 4.85
CA HIS A 81 -8.69 10.96 3.94
C HIS A 81 -8.84 12.47 4.21
N GLU A 82 -8.82 12.90 5.47
CA GLU A 82 -8.78 14.34 5.85
C GLU A 82 -7.57 15.05 5.22
N ASN A 83 -6.46 14.34 5.03
CA ASN A 83 -5.24 14.83 4.41
C ASN A 83 -5.12 14.48 2.91
N LYS A 84 -6.19 13.94 2.30
CA LYS A 84 -6.25 13.56 0.88
C LYS A 84 -5.15 12.59 0.47
N ILE A 85 -4.82 11.63 1.33
CA ILE A 85 -3.87 10.56 1.09
C ILE A 85 -4.50 9.21 1.36
N PRO A 86 -4.08 8.13 0.66
CA PRO A 86 -4.62 6.79 0.90
C PRO A 86 -4.08 6.18 2.19
N LEU A 87 -4.92 5.35 2.83
CA LEU A 87 -4.49 4.39 3.84
C LEU A 87 -4.10 3.08 3.17
N VAL A 88 -2.86 2.65 3.39
CA VAL A 88 -2.32 1.36 2.94
C VAL A 88 -2.21 0.43 4.13
N VAL A 89 -2.87 -0.72 4.05
CA VAL A 89 -2.91 -1.71 5.14
C VAL A 89 -2.27 -3.02 4.70
N ASP A 90 -1.23 -3.44 5.40
CA ASP A 90 -0.73 -4.81 5.28
C ASP A 90 -1.60 -5.73 6.14
N ASN A 91 -2.35 -6.60 5.47
CA ASN A 91 -3.28 -7.53 6.11
C ASN A 91 -2.80 -8.99 6.03
N THR A 92 -1.48 -9.16 6.04
CA THR A 92 -0.84 -10.48 5.88
C THR A 92 -1.28 -11.46 6.96
N PHE A 93 -1.28 -11.04 8.24
CA PHE A 93 -1.60 -11.93 9.36
C PHE A 93 -3.08 -12.23 9.50
N ALA A 94 -3.94 -11.23 9.38
CA ALA A 94 -5.38 -11.43 9.51
C ALA A 94 -5.98 -12.12 8.28
N THR A 95 -5.40 -11.95 7.11
CA THR A 95 -5.92 -12.42 5.82
C THR A 95 -7.31 -11.86 5.48
N PRO A 96 -7.79 -11.98 4.25
CA PRO A 96 -9.15 -11.54 3.92
C PRO A 96 -10.25 -12.38 4.58
N TYR A 97 -9.88 -13.51 5.21
CA TYR A 97 -10.81 -14.36 5.93
C TYR A 97 -11.25 -13.75 7.25
N LEU A 98 -10.31 -13.23 8.04
CA LEU A 98 -10.60 -12.64 9.35
C LEU A 98 -10.98 -11.16 9.25
N VAL A 99 -10.27 -10.38 8.44
CA VAL A 99 -10.48 -8.94 8.33
C VAL A 99 -10.37 -8.51 6.87
N ARG A 100 -11.29 -7.66 6.42
CA ARG A 100 -11.25 -7.00 5.12
C ARG A 100 -11.09 -5.50 5.33
N PRO A 101 -9.86 -4.98 5.36
CA PRO A 101 -9.60 -3.58 5.71
C PRO A 101 -10.33 -2.55 4.84
N ILE A 102 -10.68 -2.89 3.59
CA ILE A 102 -11.46 -2.02 2.70
C ILE A 102 -12.86 -1.73 3.26
N GLU A 103 -13.44 -2.64 4.03
CA GLU A 103 -14.75 -2.43 4.69
C GLU A 103 -14.65 -1.40 5.81
N TYR A 104 -13.44 -1.13 6.31
CA TYR A 104 -13.12 -0.18 7.38
C TYR A 104 -12.39 1.08 6.85
N GLY A 105 -12.41 1.31 5.55
CA GLY A 105 -11.90 2.55 4.95
C GLY A 105 -10.48 2.48 4.40
N ALA A 106 -9.81 1.33 4.42
CA ALA A 106 -8.53 1.19 3.74
C ALA A 106 -8.71 1.35 2.21
N ASP A 107 -7.77 2.05 1.57
CA ASP A 107 -7.79 2.28 0.13
C ASP A 107 -7.02 1.19 -0.62
N ILE A 108 -5.89 0.79 -0.06
CA ILE A 108 -5.01 -0.23 -0.63
C ILE A 108 -4.72 -1.25 0.46
N VAL A 109 -4.87 -2.53 0.12
CA VAL A 109 -4.52 -3.64 1.01
C VAL A 109 -3.42 -4.46 0.35
N VAL A 110 -2.39 -4.78 1.13
CA VAL A 110 -1.31 -5.65 0.68
C VAL A 110 -1.27 -6.91 1.52
N HIS A 111 -0.86 -8.01 0.91
CA HIS A 111 -0.66 -9.28 1.58
C HIS A 111 0.64 -9.91 1.12
N SER A 112 1.45 -10.40 2.04
CA SER A 112 2.44 -11.40 1.70
C SER A 112 1.73 -12.75 1.50
N ALA A 113 1.50 -13.12 0.24
CA ALA A 113 0.91 -14.42 -0.10
C ALA A 113 1.82 -15.59 0.31
N THR A 114 3.09 -15.31 0.57
CA THR A 114 4.07 -16.25 1.16
C THR A 114 3.61 -16.85 2.48
N LYS A 115 2.83 -16.08 3.26
CA LYS A 115 2.41 -16.45 4.62
C LYS A 115 1.10 -17.25 4.60
N PHE A 116 0.07 -16.78 5.26
CA PHE A 116 -1.17 -17.54 5.48
C PHE A 116 -1.98 -17.81 4.20
N ILE A 117 -1.90 -16.94 3.18
CA ILE A 117 -2.59 -17.20 1.91
C ILE A 117 -1.98 -18.43 1.23
N GLY A 118 -0.66 -18.54 1.16
CA GLY A 118 0.03 -19.71 0.62
C GLY A 118 0.05 -20.90 1.58
N GLY A 119 0.05 -20.64 2.87
CA GLY A 119 -0.09 -21.63 3.96
C GLY A 119 1.15 -22.45 4.27
N HIS A 120 2.10 -22.57 3.37
CA HIS A 120 3.26 -23.48 3.50
C HIS A 120 4.62 -22.77 3.46
N GLY A 121 4.69 -21.50 3.11
CA GLY A 121 5.95 -20.75 2.99
C GLY A 121 6.90 -21.23 1.89
N THR A 122 6.44 -22.07 0.99
CA THR A 122 7.26 -22.67 -0.08
C THR A 122 7.40 -21.78 -1.31
N THR A 123 6.59 -20.72 -1.40
CA THR A 123 6.57 -19.81 -2.54
C THR A 123 6.49 -18.39 -2.07
N LEU A 124 7.38 -17.54 -2.57
CA LEU A 124 7.30 -16.08 -2.36
C LEU A 124 6.23 -15.49 -3.26
N GLY A 125 5.36 -14.68 -2.69
CA GLY A 125 4.34 -13.99 -3.45
C GLY A 125 3.72 -12.84 -2.68
N GLY A 126 3.09 -11.93 -3.42
CA GLY A 126 2.36 -10.80 -2.87
C GLY A 126 1.07 -10.55 -3.61
N VAL A 127 0.12 -9.94 -2.92
CA VAL A 127 -1.15 -9.48 -3.50
C VAL A 127 -1.34 -8.02 -3.11
N ILE A 128 -1.75 -7.22 -4.08
CA ILE A 128 -2.18 -5.82 -3.88
C ILE A 128 -3.64 -5.74 -4.28
N VAL A 129 -4.47 -5.26 -3.37
CA VAL A 129 -5.90 -5.04 -3.60
C VAL A 129 -6.18 -3.55 -3.49
N ASP A 130 -6.78 -2.98 -4.52
CA ASP A 130 -7.21 -1.59 -4.58
C ASP A 130 -8.73 -1.53 -4.32
N SER A 131 -9.16 -0.68 -3.40
CA SER A 131 -10.59 -0.47 -3.14
C SER A 131 -11.33 0.12 -4.35
N GLY A 132 -10.60 0.83 -5.22
CA GLY A 132 -11.17 1.61 -6.30
C GLY A 132 -11.98 2.84 -5.84
N LYS A 133 -11.90 3.20 -4.56
CA LYS A 133 -12.70 4.27 -3.97
C LYS A 133 -11.95 5.57 -3.73
N PHE A 134 -10.60 5.51 -3.70
CA PHE A 134 -9.80 6.70 -3.43
C PHE A 134 -9.87 7.68 -4.60
N ASP A 135 -10.15 8.95 -4.29
CA ASP A 135 -10.21 10.02 -5.27
C ASP A 135 -8.81 10.55 -5.60
N TRP A 136 -8.16 9.88 -6.56
CA TRP A 136 -6.81 10.24 -7.03
C TRP A 136 -6.75 11.64 -7.64
N GLU A 137 -7.80 12.09 -8.34
CA GLU A 137 -7.87 13.42 -8.96
C GLU A 137 -8.12 14.51 -7.91
N GLY A 138 -9.11 14.33 -7.04
CA GLY A 138 -9.44 15.27 -5.97
C GLY A 138 -8.36 15.41 -4.91
N SER A 139 -7.50 14.42 -4.77
CA SER A 139 -6.30 14.50 -3.92
C SER A 139 -5.33 15.58 -4.38
N GLY A 140 -5.10 15.70 -5.69
CA GLY A 140 -4.10 16.61 -6.28
C GLY A 140 -2.64 16.24 -6.01
N LYS A 141 -2.38 15.12 -5.33
CA LYS A 141 -1.03 14.70 -4.91
C LYS A 141 -0.38 13.65 -5.81
N PHE A 142 -1.10 13.09 -6.79
CA PHE A 142 -0.69 11.91 -7.55
C PHE A 142 -0.61 12.17 -9.05
N ALA A 143 0.20 13.14 -9.46
CA ALA A 143 0.40 13.54 -10.86
C ALA A 143 0.71 12.35 -11.78
N SER A 144 1.44 11.34 -11.27
CA SER A 144 1.78 10.14 -12.03
C SER A 144 0.58 9.26 -12.43
N LEU A 145 -0.58 9.45 -11.80
CA LEU A 145 -1.85 8.78 -12.14
C LEU A 145 -2.78 9.71 -12.92
N THR A 146 -2.75 11.01 -12.64
CA THR A 146 -3.75 11.97 -13.11
C THR A 146 -3.29 12.75 -14.35
N GLU A 147 -1.98 12.90 -14.56
CA GLU A 147 -1.42 13.60 -15.70
C GLU A 147 -1.14 12.67 -16.90
N PRO A 148 -1.02 13.23 -18.11
CA PRO A 148 -0.65 12.48 -19.31
C PRO A 148 0.69 11.76 -19.14
N ASN A 149 0.72 10.46 -19.40
CA ASN A 149 1.94 9.64 -19.30
C ASN A 149 2.58 9.47 -20.69
N PRO A 150 3.82 9.95 -20.91
CA PRO A 150 4.49 9.84 -22.22
C PRO A 150 4.72 8.38 -22.65
N SER A 151 4.97 7.46 -21.70
CA SER A 151 5.18 6.04 -22.00
C SER A 151 3.91 5.31 -22.44
N TYR A 152 2.75 5.93 -22.27
CA TYR A 152 1.44 5.41 -22.64
C TYR A 152 0.69 6.38 -23.56
N HIS A 153 1.39 6.90 -24.57
CA HIS A 153 0.82 7.75 -25.62
C HIS A 153 0.09 9.00 -25.10
N GLY A 154 0.51 9.53 -23.93
CA GLY A 154 -0.08 10.72 -23.34
C GLY A 154 -1.43 10.47 -22.63
N ILE A 155 -1.81 9.23 -22.36
CA ILE A 155 -3.02 8.97 -21.57
C ILE A 155 -2.79 9.24 -20.07
N SER A 156 -3.84 9.68 -19.38
CA SER A 156 -3.91 9.70 -17.91
C SER A 156 -4.56 8.39 -17.45
N PHE A 157 -3.99 7.72 -16.45
CA PHE A 157 -4.53 6.46 -15.94
C PHE A 157 -5.93 6.65 -15.33
N THR A 158 -6.15 7.73 -14.57
CA THR A 158 -7.47 8.02 -13.98
C THR A 158 -8.53 8.22 -15.04
N LYS A 159 -8.22 8.92 -16.13
CA LYS A 159 -9.17 9.14 -17.23
C LYS A 159 -9.39 7.90 -18.09
N ALA A 160 -8.36 7.06 -18.25
CA ALA A 160 -8.44 5.88 -19.09
C ALA A 160 -9.19 4.71 -18.45
N VAL A 161 -8.99 4.48 -17.14
CA VAL A 161 -9.50 3.29 -16.46
C VAL A 161 -10.21 3.60 -15.12
N GLY A 162 -10.40 4.88 -14.79
CA GLY A 162 -11.16 5.31 -13.62
C GLY A 162 -10.69 4.68 -12.30
N PRO A 163 -11.57 3.99 -11.58
CA PRO A 163 -11.24 3.38 -10.28
C PRO A 163 -10.08 2.39 -10.30
N ALA A 164 -9.76 1.81 -11.45
CA ALA A 164 -8.65 0.86 -11.59
C ALA A 164 -7.30 1.52 -11.90
N ALA A 165 -7.19 2.85 -11.82
CA ALA A 165 -6.01 3.60 -12.23
C ALA A 165 -4.72 3.14 -11.52
N PHE A 166 -4.77 2.96 -10.20
CA PHE A 166 -3.62 2.56 -9.41
C PHE A 166 -3.11 1.17 -9.79
N VAL A 167 -3.98 0.16 -9.71
CA VAL A 167 -3.57 -1.23 -10.03
C VAL A 167 -3.19 -1.40 -11.50
N THR A 168 -3.82 -0.67 -12.41
CA THR A 168 -3.44 -0.68 -13.83
C THR A 168 -2.03 -0.15 -14.02
N LYS A 169 -1.70 0.98 -13.38
CA LYS A 169 -0.35 1.55 -13.44
C LYS A 169 0.68 0.60 -12.81
N VAL A 170 0.38 0.02 -11.64
CA VAL A 170 1.27 -0.98 -11.00
C VAL A 170 1.55 -2.14 -11.96
N ARG A 171 0.54 -2.69 -12.63
CA ARG A 171 0.73 -3.77 -13.61
C ARG A 171 1.49 -3.33 -14.86
N ALA A 172 1.11 -2.20 -15.40
CA ALA A 172 1.62 -1.73 -16.70
C ALA A 172 3.07 -1.27 -16.63
N ILE A 173 3.52 -0.75 -15.48
CA ILE A 173 4.85 -0.20 -15.30
C ILE A 173 5.66 -1.06 -14.32
N LEU A 174 5.32 -1.04 -13.04
CA LEU A 174 6.17 -1.62 -12.00
C LEU A 174 6.31 -3.13 -12.15
N LEU A 175 5.20 -3.85 -12.29
CA LEU A 175 5.22 -5.31 -12.44
C LEU A 175 5.93 -5.73 -13.73
N ARG A 176 5.69 -5.01 -14.83
CA ARG A 176 6.37 -5.23 -16.10
C ARG A 176 7.89 -5.07 -15.98
N ASP A 177 8.34 -3.97 -15.36
CA ASP A 177 9.74 -3.58 -15.37
C ASP A 177 10.56 -4.33 -14.30
N THR A 178 9.94 -4.71 -13.17
CA THR A 178 10.61 -5.47 -12.11
C THR A 178 10.45 -6.99 -12.25
N GLY A 179 9.42 -7.45 -12.98
CA GLY A 179 9.12 -8.87 -13.14
C GLY A 179 8.73 -9.58 -11.83
N ALA A 180 8.33 -8.85 -10.80
CA ALA A 180 7.98 -9.38 -9.48
C ALA A 180 6.60 -10.07 -9.50
N THR A 181 6.46 -11.16 -10.23
CA THR A 181 5.21 -11.92 -10.38
C THR A 181 5.38 -13.36 -9.94
N LEU A 182 4.26 -13.98 -9.55
CA LEU A 182 4.21 -15.41 -9.26
C LEU A 182 4.41 -16.23 -10.54
N SER A 183 5.11 -17.37 -10.41
CA SER A 183 5.16 -18.33 -11.51
C SER A 183 3.77 -18.95 -11.74
N PRO A 184 3.43 -19.36 -12.98
CA PRO A 184 2.16 -20.02 -13.26
C PRO A 184 1.92 -21.28 -12.41
N VAL A 185 2.98 -22.04 -12.12
CA VAL A 185 2.89 -23.24 -11.26
C VAL A 185 2.52 -22.86 -9.83
N SER A 186 3.19 -21.85 -9.25
CA SER A 186 2.88 -21.37 -7.90
C SER A 186 1.46 -20.82 -7.78
N TYR A 187 0.99 -20.10 -8.79
CA TYR A 187 -0.39 -19.60 -8.84
C TYR A 187 -1.41 -20.75 -8.86
N THR A 188 -1.16 -21.80 -9.63
CA THR A 188 -2.02 -22.97 -9.68
C THR A 188 -2.12 -23.65 -8.32
N HIS A 189 -1.01 -23.78 -7.61
CA HIS A 189 -1.00 -24.38 -6.27
C HIS A 189 -1.75 -23.53 -5.23
N LEU A 190 -1.61 -22.20 -5.25
CA LEU A 190 -2.37 -21.32 -4.38
C LEU A 190 -3.88 -21.47 -4.62
N ARG A 191 -4.31 -21.57 -5.87
CA ARG A 191 -5.71 -21.74 -6.24
C ARG A 191 -6.29 -23.10 -5.88
N ALA A 192 -5.48 -24.15 -5.85
CA ALA A 192 -5.91 -25.53 -5.55
C ALA A 192 -6.31 -25.72 -4.07
N HIS A 193 -6.11 -24.71 -3.22
CA HIS A 193 -6.50 -24.72 -1.80
C HIS A 193 -7.79 -23.92 -1.52
N GLU A 194 -8.45 -23.41 -2.54
CA GLU A 194 -9.81 -22.87 -2.47
C GLU A 194 -10.83 -24.02 -2.55
#